data_d7facaa143f73d37c182f466206a38b6
#
_entry.id   d7facaa143f73d37c182f466206a38b6
#
_cell.length_a   1.000
_cell.length_b   1.000
_cell.length_c   1.000
_cell.angle_alpha   90.00
_cell.angle_beta   90.00
_cell.angle_gamma   90.00
#
_symmetry.space_group_name_H-M   'P 1'
#
loop_
_entity.id
_entity.type
_entity.pdbx_description
1 polymer ?
#
loop_
_entity_poly.entity_id
_entity_poly.type
_entity_poly.pdbx_seq_one_letter_code
_entity_poly.pdbx_strand_id
1 'polypeptide(L)'
;MITDFNARGAACLPGHLGIEIVEVEKGRVHARLPVRQQVMAPNGYLHAGSVVTLADTCCGYGCIASLPEGASNFTTVELKSNHLGTARDGVIECTAVAVHMGRTTQVWDATVSHNGKTIALFRCTQMVLYPKA
;
A
#
# COMPACT_ATOMS: atom_id res chain seq x y z
N MET A 1 -7.99 7.15 -13.36
CA MET A 1 -7.47 7.12 -11.99
C MET A 1 -6.43 6.03 -11.75
N ILE A 2 -6.73 4.78 -12.06
CA ILE A 2 -5.78 3.67 -11.91
C ILE A 2 -4.49 3.94 -12.70
N THR A 3 -4.63 4.38 -13.95
CA THR A 3 -3.51 4.71 -14.82
C THR A 3 -2.60 5.78 -14.20
N ASP A 4 -3.21 6.79 -13.56
CA ASP A 4 -2.45 7.87 -12.94
C ASP A 4 -1.62 7.37 -11.76
N PHE A 5 -2.16 6.47 -10.95
CA PHE A 5 -1.41 5.92 -9.80
C PHE A 5 -0.27 5.02 -10.26
N ASN A 6 -0.49 4.19 -11.27
CA ASN A 6 0.60 3.37 -11.82
C ASN A 6 1.68 4.25 -12.47
N ALA A 7 1.29 5.29 -13.18
CA ALA A 7 2.24 6.23 -13.79
C ALA A 7 3.00 7.01 -12.72
N ARG A 8 2.32 7.43 -11.65
CA ARG A 8 2.91 8.18 -10.55
C ARG A 8 4.06 7.41 -9.89
N GLY A 9 3.88 6.11 -9.71
CA GLY A 9 4.87 5.26 -9.06
C GLY A 9 5.91 4.65 -9.99
N ALA A 10 5.75 4.78 -11.31
CA ALA A 10 6.54 4.03 -12.29
C ALA A 10 8.05 4.22 -12.16
N ALA A 11 8.51 5.44 -11.90
CA ALA A 11 9.93 5.77 -11.78
C ALA A 11 10.41 5.79 -10.32
N CYS A 12 9.57 5.37 -9.39
CA CYS A 12 9.84 5.40 -7.96
C CYS A 12 9.80 3.98 -7.38
N LEU A 13 9.87 3.87 -6.07
CA LEU A 13 9.94 2.57 -5.40
C LEU A 13 8.80 1.62 -5.80
N PRO A 14 7.52 2.06 -5.84
CA PRO A 14 6.45 1.13 -6.23
C PRO A 14 6.68 0.50 -7.61
N GLY A 15 7.05 1.31 -8.60
CA GLY A 15 7.33 0.81 -9.95
C GLY A 15 8.58 -0.07 -10.00
N HIS A 16 9.60 0.27 -9.22
CA HIS A 16 10.83 -0.52 -9.15
C HIS A 16 10.55 -1.94 -8.63
N LEU A 17 9.68 -2.06 -7.64
CA LEU A 17 9.28 -3.37 -7.12
C LEU A 17 8.31 -4.10 -8.04
N GLY A 18 7.65 -3.40 -8.95
CA GLY A 18 6.65 -3.98 -9.84
C GLY A 18 5.24 -3.98 -9.27
N ILE A 19 4.96 -3.08 -8.33
CA ILE A 19 3.61 -2.94 -7.77
C ILE A 19 2.67 -2.42 -8.86
N GLU A 20 1.54 -3.09 -9.00
CA GLU A 20 0.52 -2.75 -9.97
C GLU A 20 -0.79 -2.45 -9.24
N ILE A 21 -1.29 -1.23 -9.39
CA ILE A 21 -2.57 -0.83 -8.83
C ILE A 21 -3.68 -1.37 -9.73
N VAL A 22 -4.60 -2.10 -9.15
CA VAL A 22 -5.68 -2.78 -9.88
C VAL A 22 -6.99 -2.01 -9.75
N GLU A 23 -7.27 -1.47 -8.57
CA GLU A 23 -8.52 -0.76 -8.30
C GLU A 23 -8.28 0.32 -7.26
N VAL A 24 -8.83 1.51 -7.49
CA VAL A 24 -8.80 2.62 -6.54
C VAL A 24 -10.17 3.24 -6.46
N GLU A 25 -10.69 3.37 -5.23
CA GLU A 25 -11.89 4.12 -4.96
C GLU A 25 -11.76 4.79 -3.59
N LYS A 26 -12.65 5.68 -3.27
CA LYS A 26 -12.62 6.33 -1.96
C LYS A 26 -12.73 5.26 -0.88
N GLY A 27 -11.75 5.22 0.01
CA GLY A 27 -11.74 4.28 1.13
C GLY A 27 -11.24 2.88 0.82
N ARG A 28 -10.85 2.58 -0.43
CA ARG A 28 -10.42 1.23 -0.78
C ARG A 28 -9.45 1.22 -1.96
N VAL A 29 -8.38 0.42 -1.83
CA VAL A 29 -7.41 0.19 -2.92
C VAL A 29 -7.09 -1.30 -3.00
N HIS A 30 -7.00 -1.81 -4.21
CA HIS A 30 -6.50 -3.16 -4.48
C HIS A 30 -5.29 -3.08 -5.40
N ALA A 31 -4.25 -3.81 -5.06
CA ALA A 31 -3.01 -3.87 -5.83
C ALA A 31 -2.40 -5.24 -5.75
N ARG A 32 -1.41 -5.49 -6.59
CA ARG A 32 -0.69 -6.77 -6.62
C ARG A 32 0.79 -6.55 -6.88
N LEU A 33 1.59 -7.54 -6.50
CA LEU A 33 3.03 -7.54 -6.69
C LEU A 33 3.46 -8.92 -7.14
N PRO A 34 4.01 -9.05 -8.36
CA PRO A 34 4.62 -10.31 -8.79
C PRO A 34 5.85 -10.63 -7.95
N VAL A 35 5.94 -11.88 -7.48
CA VAL A 35 7.08 -12.36 -6.70
C VAL A 35 8.20 -12.74 -7.68
N ARG A 36 9.33 -12.04 -7.57
CA ARG A 36 10.49 -12.24 -8.41
C ARG A 36 11.76 -12.03 -7.60
N GLN A 37 12.90 -12.42 -8.14
CA GLN A 37 14.18 -12.40 -7.40
C GLN A 37 14.45 -11.04 -6.73
N GLN A 38 14.16 -9.94 -7.40
CA GLN A 38 14.50 -8.60 -6.92
C GLN A 38 13.70 -8.14 -5.70
N VAL A 39 12.61 -8.83 -5.38
CA VAL A 39 11.79 -8.49 -4.21
C VAL A 39 11.93 -9.52 -3.09
N MET A 40 12.85 -10.48 -3.26
CA MET A 40 13.07 -11.57 -2.31
C MET A 40 14.15 -11.22 -1.29
N ALA A 41 14.07 -11.87 -0.13
CA ALA A 41 15.15 -11.88 0.83
C ALA A 41 16.21 -12.90 0.39
N PRO A 42 17.46 -12.80 0.92
CA PRO A 42 18.53 -13.74 0.54
C PRO A 42 18.24 -15.20 0.86
N ASN A 43 17.31 -15.46 1.78
CA ASN A 43 16.95 -16.82 2.20
C ASN A 43 15.95 -17.52 1.27
N GLY A 44 15.58 -16.89 0.15
CA GLY A 44 14.67 -17.48 -0.83
C GLY A 44 13.19 -17.26 -0.57
N TYR A 45 12.86 -16.45 0.41
CA TYR A 45 11.48 -16.05 0.69
C TYR A 45 11.25 -14.59 0.33
N LEU A 46 10.00 -14.22 0.12
CA LEU A 46 9.63 -12.83 -0.13
C LEU A 46 10.11 -11.96 1.05
N HIS A 47 10.77 -10.84 0.72
CA HIS A 47 11.28 -9.93 1.75
C HIS A 47 10.11 -9.24 2.46
N ALA A 48 10.13 -9.20 3.79
CA ALA A 48 9.10 -8.51 4.57
C ALA A 48 8.97 -7.04 4.14
N GLY A 49 10.10 -6.40 3.82
CA GLY A 49 10.10 -5.02 3.32
C GLY A 49 9.33 -4.84 2.01
N SER A 50 9.31 -5.85 1.14
CA SER A 50 8.51 -5.81 -0.08
C SER A 50 7.01 -5.85 0.24
N VAL A 51 6.63 -6.67 1.20
CA VAL A 51 5.23 -6.76 1.67
C VAL A 51 4.80 -5.42 2.27
N VAL A 52 5.65 -4.82 3.11
CA VAL A 52 5.37 -3.52 3.73
C VAL A 52 5.25 -2.44 2.66
N THR A 53 6.13 -2.44 1.66
CA THR A 53 6.07 -1.44 0.58
C THR A 53 4.76 -1.55 -0.20
N LEU A 54 4.31 -2.78 -0.50
CA LEU A 54 3.03 -2.99 -1.17
C LEU A 54 1.88 -2.42 -0.33
N ALA A 55 1.82 -2.78 0.95
CA ALA A 55 0.76 -2.34 1.84
C ALA A 55 0.79 -0.82 2.06
N ASP A 56 1.96 -0.25 2.30
CA ASP A 56 2.12 1.18 2.51
C ASP A 56 1.75 1.97 1.25
N THR A 57 2.13 1.48 0.09
CA THR A 57 1.77 2.10 -1.20
C THR A 57 0.26 2.12 -1.39
N CYS A 58 -0.41 1.00 -1.12
CA CYS A 58 -1.87 0.92 -1.21
C CYS A 58 -2.54 1.93 -0.28
N CYS A 59 -2.11 1.97 0.98
CA CYS A 59 -2.69 2.88 1.96
C CYS A 59 -2.42 4.35 1.58
N GLY A 60 -1.23 4.65 1.09
CA GLY A 60 -0.88 6.00 0.66
C GLY A 60 -1.72 6.46 -0.52
N TYR A 61 -1.88 5.62 -1.52
CA TYR A 61 -2.71 5.95 -2.69
C TYR A 61 -4.18 6.04 -2.30
N GLY A 62 -4.62 5.18 -1.38
CA GLY A 62 -5.96 5.27 -0.82
C GLY A 62 -6.18 6.59 -0.10
N CYS A 63 -5.20 7.04 0.66
CA CYS A 63 -5.26 8.32 1.35
C CYS A 63 -5.38 9.47 0.35
N ILE A 64 -4.58 9.47 -0.72
CA ILE A 64 -4.65 10.49 -1.77
C ILE A 64 -6.04 10.52 -2.40
N ALA A 65 -6.59 9.36 -2.74
CA ALA A 65 -7.91 9.25 -3.36
C ALA A 65 -9.04 9.63 -2.41
N SER A 66 -8.77 9.71 -1.11
CA SER A 66 -9.76 9.93 -0.07
C SER A 66 -9.49 11.20 0.74
N LEU A 67 -8.66 12.11 0.22
CA LEU A 67 -8.36 13.35 0.92
C LEU A 67 -9.62 14.21 1.10
N PRO A 68 -9.79 14.82 2.28
CA PRO A 68 -10.91 15.74 2.50
C PRO A 68 -10.73 17.02 1.68
N GLU A 69 -11.83 17.75 1.53
CA GLU A 69 -11.82 19.01 0.80
C GLU A 69 -10.78 19.96 1.38
N GLY A 70 -10.01 20.59 0.50
CA GLY A 70 -8.96 21.53 0.88
C GLY A 70 -7.61 20.91 1.16
N ALA A 71 -7.55 19.61 1.38
CA ALA A 71 -6.28 18.92 1.62
C ALA A 71 -5.48 18.78 0.33
N SER A 72 -4.15 18.80 0.44
CA SER A 72 -3.26 18.73 -0.71
C SER A 72 -2.37 17.49 -0.74
N ASN A 73 -2.14 16.85 0.41
CA ASN A 73 -1.20 15.74 0.48
C ASN A 73 -1.36 15.01 1.82
N PHE A 74 -0.50 14.07 2.07
CA PHE A 74 -0.44 13.35 3.34
C PHE A 74 1.01 13.01 3.67
N THR A 75 1.25 12.60 4.90
CA THR A 75 2.51 11.98 5.31
C THR A 75 2.22 10.83 6.27
N THR A 76 3.00 9.76 6.17
CA THR A 76 2.85 8.62 7.07
C THR A 76 3.48 8.94 8.41
N VAL A 77 2.73 8.77 9.48
CA VAL A 77 3.18 9.00 10.85
C VAL A 77 3.67 7.71 11.48
N GLU A 78 2.94 6.63 11.26
CA GLU A 78 3.26 5.34 11.84
C GLU A 78 2.75 4.23 10.93
N LEU A 79 3.48 3.13 10.90
CA LEU A 79 2.98 1.90 10.31
C LEU A 79 3.35 0.71 11.18
N LYS A 80 2.54 -0.32 11.12
CA LYS A 80 2.78 -1.58 11.83
C LYS A 80 2.38 -2.72 10.92
N SER A 81 3.23 -3.73 10.83
CA SER A 81 2.95 -4.91 10.01
C SER A 81 3.24 -6.17 10.80
N ASN A 82 2.29 -7.10 10.76
CA ASN A 82 2.48 -8.44 11.32
C ASN A 82 2.52 -9.43 10.17
N HIS A 83 3.60 -10.19 10.07
CA HIS A 83 3.81 -11.16 9.00
C HIS A 83 3.43 -12.54 9.48
N LEU A 84 2.40 -13.14 8.87
CA LEU A 84 1.84 -14.43 9.26
C LEU A 84 2.28 -15.56 8.33
N GLY A 85 2.79 -15.22 7.18
CA GLY A 85 3.23 -16.15 6.16
C GLY A 85 4.15 -15.48 5.17
N THR A 86 4.48 -16.19 4.09
CA THR A 86 5.38 -15.70 3.06
C THR A 86 4.99 -16.27 1.70
N ALA A 87 5.73 -15.89 0.67
CA ALA A 87 5.58 -16.41 -0.68
C ALA A 87 6.95 -16.65 -1.29
N ARG A 88 7.03 -17.59 -2.22
CA ARG A 88 8.28 -17.91 -2.93
C ARG A 88 8.12 -17.70 -4.43
N ASP A 89 6.89 -17.61 -4.89
CA ASP A 89 6.57 -17.45 -6.32
C ASP A 89 5.17 -16.85 -6.48
N GLY A 90 4.75 -16.66 -7.71
CA GLY A 90 3.41 -16.20 -8.03
C GLY A 90 3.23 -14.72 -7.84
N VAL A 91 2.08 -14.34 -7.31
CA VAL A 91 1.68 -12.94 -7.13
C VAL A 91 1.08 -12.80 -5.74
N ILE A 92 1.49 -11.76 -5.01
CA ILE A 92 0.80 -11.38 -3.78
C ILE A 92 -0.16 -10.24 -4.07
N GLU A 93 -1.24 -10.18 -3.32
CA GLU A 93 -2.28 -9.17 -3.48
C GLU A 93 -2.49 -8.41 -2.19
N CYS A 94 -2.86 -7.15 -2.32
CA CYS A 94 -3.13 -6.29 -1.18
C CYS A 94 -4.46 -5.60 -1.36
N THR A 95 -5.27 -5.62 -0.30
CA THR A 95 -6.48 -4.81 -0.23
C THR A 95 -6.34 -3.88 0.96
N ALA A 96 -6.39 -2.58 0.71
CA ALA A 96 -6.34 -1.56 1.73
C ALA A 96 -7.73 -0.94 1.89
N VAL A 97 -8.16 -0.75 3.14
CA VAL A 97 -9.44 -0.13 3.46
C VAL A 97 -9.25 0.93 4.53
N ALA A 98 -10.00 2.03 4.40
CA ALA A 98 -9.97 3.08 5.40
C ALA A 98 -10.72 2.63 6.64
N VAL A 99 -10.09 2.77 7.81
CA VAL A 99 -10.70 2.54 9.11
C VAL A 99 -11.25 3.86 9.66
N HIS A 100 -10.53 4.95 9.41
CA HIS A 100 -10.89 6.28 9.88
C HIS A 100 -10.46 7.30 8.83
N MET A 101 -11.38 8.15 8.42
CA MET A 101 -11.09 9.24 7.48
C MET A 101 -11.50 10.55 8.13
N GLY A 102 -10.59 11.10 8.94
CA GLY A 102 -10.80 12.36 9.62
C GLY A 102 -10.25 13.53 8.82
N ARG A 103 -10.44 14.73 9.35
CA ARG A 103 -9.97 15.96 8.70
C ARG A 103 -8.46 16.13 8.79
N THR A 104 -7.84 15.61 9.84
CA THR A 104 -6.40 15.77 10.10
C THR A 104 -5.64 14.45 10.05
N THR A 105 -6.32 13.31 10.22
CA THR A 105 -5.69 11.99 10.19
C THR A 105 -6.58 11.00 9.48
N GLN A 106 -5.91 10.00 8.87
CA GLN A 106 -6.58 8.81 8.36
C GLN A 106 -5.86 7.58 8.93
N VAL A 107 -6.63 6.54 9.22
CA VAL A 107 -6.09 5.25 9.61
C VAL A 107 -6.54 4.24 8.56
N TRP A 108 -5.60 3.47 8.04
CA TRP A 108 -5.85 2.49 7.00
C TRP A 108 -5.35 1.12 7.43
N ASP A 109 -6.13 0.11 7.10
CA ASP A 109 -5.72 -1.30 7.24
C ASP A 109 -5.46 -1.87 5.86
N ALA A 110 -4.43 -2.71 5.75
CA ALA A 110 -4.15 -3.45 4.54
C ALA A 110 -3.96 -4.92 4.88
N THR A 111 -4.56 -5.78 4.07
CA THR A 111 -4.39 -7.23 4.17
C THR A 111 -3.65 -7.69 2.93
N VAL A 112 -2.55 -8.41 3.13
CA VAL A 112 -1.76 -8.97 2.03
C VAL A 112 -1.97 -10.47 1.99
N SER A 113 -2.25 -11.00 0.80
CA SER A 113 -2.54 -12.43 0.63
C SER A 113 -1.71 -13.04 -0.50
N HIS A 114 -1.56 -14.35 -0.42
CA HIS A 114 -0.92 -15.16 -1.46
C HIS A 114 -1.76 -16.42 -1.63
N ASN A 115 -2.24 -16.64 -2.86
CA ASN A 115 -3.11 -17.77 -3.18
C ASN A 115 -4.33 -17.86 -2.24
N GLY A 116 -4.92 -16.71 -1.92
CA GLY A 116 -6.10 -16.64 -1.06
C GLY A 116 -5.81 -16.72 0.43
N LYS A 117 -4.55 -16.92 0.83
CA LYS A 117 -4.17 -17.02 2.24
C LYS A 117 -3.56 -15.70 2.70
N THR A 118 -4.01 -15.18 3.83
CA THR A 118 -3.45 -13.96 4.42
C THR A 118 -2.02 -14.22 4.89
N ILE A 119 -1.08 -13.40 4.41
CA ILE A 119 0.33 -13.48 4.80
C ILE A 119 0.79 -12.29 5.61
N ALA A 120 0.05 -11.19 5.62
CA ALA A 120 0.38 -10.04 6.46
C ALA A 120 -0.85 -9.21 6.78
N LEU A 121 -0.82 -8.63 7.97
CA LEU A 121 -1.80 -7.64 8.45
C LEU A 121 -1.04 -6.35 8.72
N PHE A 122 -1.50 -5.26 8.12
CA PHE A 122 -0.82 -3.97 8.16
C PHE A 122 -1.81 -2.88 8.58
N ARG A 123 -1.32 -1.93 9.37
CA ARG A 123 -2.08 -0.73 9.72
C ARG A 123 -1.16 0.47 9.70
N CYS A 124 -1.63 1.59 9.18
CA CYS A 124 -0.88 2.83 9.24
C CYS A 124 -1.77 4.01 9.63
N THR A 125 -1.11 5.03 10.15
CA THR A 125 -1.72 6.33 10.42
C THR A 125 -1.10 7.34 9.47
N GLN A 126 -1.96 8.08 8.76
CA GLN A 126 -1.57 9.12 7.81
C GLN A 126 -1.99 10.48 8.36
N MET A 127 -1.11 11.45 8.30
CA MET A 127 -1.45 12.83 8.61
C MET A 127 -1.87 13.54 7.33
N VAL A 128 -3.04 14.15 7.34
CA VAL A 128 -3.55 14.92 6.20
C VAL A 128 -2.91 16.30 6.22
N LEU A 129 -2.38 16.71 5.07
CA LEU A 129 -1.67 17.99 4.93
C LEU A 129 -2.49 18.96 4.10
N TYR A 130 -2.47 20.22 4.51
CA TYR A 130 -3.18 21.31 3.86
C TYR A 130 -2.19 22.35 3.37
N PRO A 131 -2.52 23.07 2.28
CA PRO A 131 -1.67 24.17 1.82
C PRO A 131 -1.52 25.21 2.91
N LYS A 132 -0.38 25.86 2.98
CA LYS A 132 -0.16 27.00 3.89
C LYS A 132 -0.99 28.18 3.40
N ALA A 133 -1.56 28.90 4.35
CA ALA A 133 -2.34 30.12 4.06
C ALA A 133 -1.40 31.26 3.58
#